data_798e837b6fe005e38c5d4a3cf684ce6a
#
_entry.id   798e837b6fe005e38c5d4a3cf684ce6a
#
_cell.length_a   1.000
_cell.length_b   1.000
_cell.length_c   1.000
_cell.angle_alpha   90.00
_cell.angle_beta   90.00
_cell.angle_gamma   90.00
#
_symmetry.space_group_name_H-M   'P 1'
#
loop_
_entity.id
_entity.type
_entity.pdbx_description
1 polymer ?
#
loop_
_entity_poly.entity_id
_entity_poly.type
_entity_poly.pdbx_seq_one_letter_code
_entity_poly.pdbx_strand_id
1 'polypeptide(L)'
;MKVLITGHKGFVGRHFVKYFEERGDQIVGVDIKDGLDCRDFFKSCYEKFDLVVHLAAIVGGREMIENEPLAVATDLSIDSEMFNWAVRTGQQKIVYYSSSAAYPIKYQRENSQIKMKEDFIDLDNISNPDFTYGWSKLTGELLAEFAKKQGLKVYIFRPFSGFGEDQDLTYPIPSFVNRVMNRVEEFEIWGDGTQVRDFIYIDDIVRATMKAVELDIQEPINLGSGHPVSFNEVAEKLFNIAGWRPPKGIKHLTHKPVGVMYRCGDCEKMKEFYTPQYDLDLALERILRLNNWKTKEK
;
A
#
# COMPACT_ATOMS: atom_id res chain seq x y z
N MET A 1 -5.10 18.38 15.75
CA MET A 1 -6.36 17.88 15.11
C MET A 1 -6.84 16.65 15.88
N LYS A 2 -8.14 16.33 15.76
CA LYS A 2 -8.67 15.04 16.20
C LYS A 2 -8.82 14.11 14.97
N VAL A 3 -8.05 13.03 14.95
CA VAL A 3 -7.93 12.14 13.79
C VAL A 3 -8.47 10.75 14.14
N LEU A 4 -9.38 10.22 13.31
CA LEU A 4 -9.77 8.82 13.36
C LEU A 4 -8.87 8.02 12.41
N ILE A 5 -8.26 6.94 12.90
CA ILE A 5 -7.47 6.02 12.08
C ILE A 5 -8.06 4.62 12.22
N THR A 6 -8.71 4.10 11.18
CA THR A 6 -9.14 2.71 11.14
C THR A 6 -8.01 1.84 10.61
N GLY A 7 -7.83 0.64 11.18
CA GLY A 7 -6.66 -0.20 10.85
C GLY A 7 -5.34 0.35 11.42
N HIS A 8 -5.41 1.09 12.53
CA HIS A 8 -4.26 1.80 13.12
C HIS A 8 -3.13 0.88 13.60
N LYS A 9 -3.39 -0.41 13.84
CA LYS A 9 -2.38 -1.44 14.18
C LYS A 9 -1.87 -2.21 12.96
N GLY A 10 -2.39 -1.92 11.77
CA GLY A 10 -1.86 -2.41 10.51
C GLY A 10 -0.52 -1.77 10.15
N PHE A 11 0.15 -2.27 9.12
CA PHE A 11 1.44 -1.74 8.68
C PHE A 11 1.39 -0.23 8.41
N VAL A 12 0.56 0.21 7.47
CA VAL A 12 0.43 1.64 7.13
C VAL A 12 -0.11 2.44 8.32
N GLY A 13 -1.06 1.87 9.07
CA GLY A 13 -1.71 2.52 10.21
C GLY A 13 -0.74 2.94 11.31
N ARG A 14 0.22 2.07 11.67
CA ARG A 14 1.24 2.40 12.69
C ARG A 14 2.11 3.61 12.29
N HIS A 15 2.43 3.75 11.01
CA HIS A 15 3.20 4.89 10.51
C HIS A 15 2.38 6.19 10.52
N PHE A 16 1.07 6.14 10.26
CA PHE A 16 0.19 7.29 10.46
C PHE A 16 0.05 7.65 11.94
N VAL A 17 -0.11 6.66 12.83
CA VAL A 17 -0.12 6.90 14.29
C VAL A 17 1.13 7.66 14.68
N LYS A 18 2.31 7.15 14.33
CA LYS A 18 3.59 7.81 14.62
C LYS A 18 3.64 9.25 14.07
N TYR A 19 3.22 9.46 12.83
CA TYR A 19 3.20 10.78 12.21
C TYR A 19 2.34 11.78 13.00
N PHE A 20 1.14 11.39 13.44
CA PHE A 20 0.25 12.27 14.19
C PHE A 20 0.68 12.44 15.65
N GLU A 21 1.26 11.42 16.30
CA GLU A 21 1.84 11.53 17.65
C GLU A 21 3.00 12.54 17.68
N GLU A 22 3.92 12.48 16.71
CA GLU A 22 5.03 13.42 16.57
C GLU A 22 4.55 14.88 16.38
N ARG A 23 3.34 15.09 15.89
CA ARG A 23 2.70 16.40 15.73
C ARG A 23 1.89 16.83 16.95
N GLY A 24 1.68 15.95 17.93
CA GLY A 24 0.82 16.20 19.10
C GLY A 24 -0.68 16.21 18.78
N ASP A 25 -1.10 15.54 17.71
CA ASP A 25 -2.52 15.39 17.35
C ASP A 25 -3.23 14.37 18.25
N GLN A 26 -4.53 14.51 18.46
CA GLN A 26 -5.36 13.54 19.19
C GLN A 26 -5.77 12.41 18.23
N ILE A 27 -5.43 11.17 18.57
CA ILE A 27 -5.73 9.99 17.75
C ILE A 27 -6.85 9.17 18.38
N VAL A 28 -7.82 8.78 17.57
CA VAL A 28 -8.79 7.73 17.88
C VAL A 28 -8.51 6.56 16.94
N GLY A 29 -8.00 5.46 17.48
CA GLY A 29 -7.67 4.25 16.72
C GLY A 29 -8.79 3.22 16.79
N VAL A 30 -9.12 2.61 15.66
CA VAL A 30 -10.09 1.50 15.55
C VAL A 30 -9.43 0.36 14.78
N ASP A 31 -9.30 -0.82 15.41
CA ASP A 31 -8.64 -1.98 14.80
C ASP A 31 -9.20 -3.29 15.35
N ILE A 32 -9.36 -4.27 14.48
CA ILE A 32 -9.82 -5.61 14.86
C ILE A 32 -8.85 -6.29 15.85
N LYS A 33 -7.57 -5.91 15.85
CA LYS A 33 -6.56 -6.39 16.81
C LYS A 33 -6.82 -5.91 18.24
N ASP A 34 -7.66 -4.89 18.41
CA ASP A 34 -8.19 -4.44 19.71
C ASP A 34 -9.54 -5.08 20.04
N GLY A 35 -10.02 -6.00 19.20
CA GLY A 35 -11.37 -6.56 19.30
C GLY A 35 -12.46 -5.59 18.83
N LEU A 36 -12.11 -4.53 18.08
CA LEU A 36 -13.04 -3.50 17.66
C LEU A 36 -13.18 -3.51 16.12
N ASP A 37 -14.27 -4.08 15.63
CA ASP A 37 -14.61 -4.02 14.22
C ASP A 37 -15.02 -2.59 13.84
N CYS A 38 -14.39 -2.01 12.83
CA CYS A 38 -14.69 -0.66 12.40
C CYS A 38 -16.13 -0.52 11.89
N ARG A 39 -16.75 -1.58 11.36
CA ARG A 39 -18.16 -1.57 10.94
C ARG A 39 -19.10 -1.35 12.11
N ASP A 40 -18.84 -1.95 13.27
CA ASP A 40 -19.63 -1.74 14.47
C ASP A 40 -19.37 -0.37 15.10
N PHE A 41 -18.12 0.11 15.04
CA PHE A 41 -17.80 1.47 15.40
C PHE A 41 -18.59 2.48 14.56
N PHE A 42 -18.63 2.33 13.24
CA PHE A 42 -19.37 3.22 12.35
C PHE A 42 -20.88 3.25 12.62
N LYS A 43 -21.49 2.13 13.02
CA LYS A 43 -22.92 2.08 13.35
C LYS A 43 -23.27 2.91 14.58
N SER A 44 -22.40 2.96 15.58
CA SER A 44 -22.65 3.57 16.88
C SER A 44 -22.00 4.93 17.10
N CYS A 45 -20.99 5.31 16.31
CA CYS A 45 -20.26 6.55 16.44
C CYS A 45 -20.98 7.70 15.74
N TYR A 46 -21.21 8.81 16.46
CA TYR A 46 -21.74 10.08 15.95
C TYR A 46 -20.74 11.23 16.08
N GLU A 47 -19.54 10.92 16.57
CA GLU A 47 -18.50 11.91 16.75
C GLU A 47 -17.96 12.40 15.42
N LYS A 48 -17.55 13.68 15.37
CA LYS A 48 -16.88 14.29 14.21
C LYS A 48 -15.38 14.36 14.44
N PHE A 49 -14.65 14.09 13.37
CA PHE A 49 -13.19 14.15 13.32
C PHE A 49 -12.74 15.20 12.33
N ASP A 50 -11.59 15.84 12.59
CA ASP A 50 -10.99 16.79 11.66
C ASP A 50 -10.48 16.08 10.40
N LEU A 51 -10.08 14.81 10.56
CA LEU A 51 -9.63 13.92 9.48
C LEU A 51 -9.95 12.47 9.83
N VAL A 52 -10.41 11.72 8.84
CA VAL A 52 -10.55 10.26 8.90
C VAL A 52 -9.50 9.64 7.97
N VAL A 53 -8.62 8.80 8.51
CA VAL A 53 -7.67 7.99 7.72
C VAL A 53 -8.19 6.56 7.72
N HIS A 54 -8.79 6.15 6.60
CA HIS A 54 -9.41 4.83 6.48
C HIS A 54 -8.45 3.82 5.86
N LEU A 55 -7.92 2.95 6.73
CA LEU A 55 -6.93 1.92 6.36
C LEU A 55 -7.40 0.50 6.73
N ALA A 56 -8.52 0.37 7.44
CA ALA A 56 -9.08 -0.94 7.77
C ALA A 56 -9.47 -1.66 6.47
N ALA A 57 -8.84 -2.78 6.23
CA ALA A 57 -9.09 -3.64 5.08
C ALA A 57 -8.54 -5.03 5.36
N ILE A 58 -9.11 -6.05 4.73
CA ILE A 58 -8.54 -7.39 4.69
C ILE A 58 -7.55 -7.42 3.52
N VAL A 59 -6.28 -7.26 3.86
CA VAL A 59 -5.18 -7.29 2.90
C VAL A 59 -4.20 -8.39 3.27
N GLY A 60 -3.61 -9.00 2.28
CA GLY A 60 -2.58 -10.01 2.44
C GLY A 60 -1.68 -10.08 1.22
N GLY A 61 -0.68 -10.94 1.29
CA GLY A 61 0.14 -11.25 0.13
C GLY A 61 -0.66 -11.91 -1.00
N ARG A 62 0.00 -12.17 -2.13
CA ARG A 62 -0.63 -12.72 -3.33
C ARG A 62 -1.40 -14.01 -3.07
N GLU A 63 -0.90 -14.86 -2.18
CA GLU A 63 -1.54 -16.13 -1.81
C GLU A 63 -2.95 -15.93 -1.24
N MET A 64 -3.15 -14.94 -0.36
CA MET A 64 -4.45 -14.62 0.21
C MET A 64 -5.43 -14.09 -0.85
N ILE A 65 -4.96 -13.20 -1.73
CA ILE A 65 -5.79 -12.62 -2.80
C ILE A 65 -6.33 -13.71 -3.74
N GLU A 66 -5.52 -14.72 -4.06
CA GLU A 66 -5.90 -15.80 -4.97
C GLU A 66 -6.72 -16.90 -4.30
N ASN A 67 -6.39 -17.27 -3.06
CA ASN A 67 -6.97 -18.43 -2.40
C ASN A 67 -8.17 -18.09 -1.49
N GLU A 68 -8.28 -16.84 -1.01
CA GLU A 68 -9.36 -16.42 -0.12
C GLU A 68 -10.15 -15.20 -0.64
N PRO A 69 -10.65 -15.26 -1.89
CA PRO A 69 -11.28 -14.10 -2.53
C PRO A 69 -12.55 -13.61 -1.80
N LEU A 70 -13.27 -14.48 -1.11
CA LEU A 70 -14.46 -14.12 -0.32
C LEU A 70 -14.09 -13.37 0.96
N ALA A 71 -12.97 -13.75 1.62
CA ALA A 71 -12.47 -13.02 2.78
C ALA A 71 -12.08 -11.60 2.37
N VAL A 72 -11.33 -11.46 1.26
CA VAL A 72 -10.95 -10.16 0.70
C VAL A 72 -12.17 -9.33 0.29
N ALA A 73 -13.26 -9.95 -0.22
CA ALA A 73 -14.49 -9.26 -0.57
C ALA A 73 -15.20 -8.60 0.64
N THR A 74 -14.82 -8.93 1.88
CA THR A 74 -15.29 -8.26 3.10
C THR A 74 -14.98 -6.76 3.07
N ASP A 75 -13.94 -6.33 2.35
CA ASP A 75 -13.60 -4.92 2.17
C ASP A 75 -14.76 -4.10 1.60
N LEU A 76 -15.62 -4.69 0.77
CA LEU A 76 -16.83 -4.02 0.25
C LEU A 76 -17.76 -3.58 1.39
N SER A 77 -17.93 -4.42 2.42
CA SER A 77 -18.77 -4.07 3.58
C SER A 77 -18.10 -3.04 4.47
N ILE A 78 -16.77 -3.10 4.62
CA ILE A 78 -15.99 -2.14 5.42
C ILE A 78 -16.07 -0.74 4.78
N ASP A 79 -15.76 -0.63 3.51
CA ASP A 79 -15.78 0.64 2.78
C ASP A 79 -17.20 1.22 2.69
N SER A 80 -18.21 0.39 2.44
CA SER A 80 -19.61 0.80 2.38
C SER A 80 -20.11 1.37 3.71
N GLU A 81 -19.85 0.71 4.83
CA GLU A 81 -20.22 1.19 6.17
C GLU A 81 -19.48 2.49 6.52
N MET A 82 -18.21 2.61 6.16
CA MET A 82 -17.42 3.83 6.37
C MET A 82 -18.03 5.02 5.62
N PHE A 83 -18.31 4.91 4.33
CA PHE A 83 -18.87 6.01 3.55
C PHE A 83 -20.29 6.38 3.99
N ASN A 84 -21.15 5.40 4.28
CA ASN A 84 -22.49 5.64 4.82
C ASN A 84 -22.44 6.39 6.16
N TRP A 85 -21.55 5.97 7.06
CA TRP A 85 -21.32 6.65 8.33
C TRP A 85 -20.82 8.08 8.13
N ALA A 86 -19.86 8.26 7.26
CA ALA A 86 -19.23 9.56 7.03
C ALA A 86 -20.24 10.58 6.47
N VAL A 87 -21.10 10.16 5.54
CA VAL A 87 -22.21 11.00 5.01
C VAL A 87 -23.22 11.28 6.12
N ARG A 88 -23.71 10.23 6.80
CA ARG A 88 -24.73 10.37 7.86
C ARG A 88 -24.31 11.29 9.00
N THR A 89 -23.03 11.26 9.37
CA THR A 89 -22.50 12.07 10.48
C THR A 89 -21.89 13.40 10.00
N GLY A 90 -21.79 13.62 8.69
CA GLY A 90 -21.24 14.84 8.11
C GLY A 90 -19.75 15.02 8.40
N GLN A 91 -18.96 13.95 8.25
CA GLN A 91 -17.50 14.04 8.29
C GLN A 91 -17.00 14.97 7.18
N GLN A 92 -15.88 15.67 7.41
CA GLN A 92 -15.42 16.69 6.47
C GLN A 92 -14.36 16.18 5.50
N LYS A 93 -13.37 15.43 6.02
CA LYS A 93 -12.17 14.99 5.28
C LYS A 93 -11.91 13.52 5.50
N ILE A 94 -11.77 12.78 4.41
CA ILE A 94 -11.48 11.35 4.42
C ILE A 94 -10.27 11.07 3.53
N VAL A 95 -9.27 10.41 4.07
CA VAL A 95 -8.21 9.74 3.31
C VAL A 95 -8.67 8.32 3.03
N TYR A 96 -8.84 7.98 1.78
CA TYR A 96 -9.21 6.65 1.32
C TYR A 96 -8.06 6.00 0.54
N TYR A 97 -7.62 4.84 1.01
CA TYR A 97 -6.62 4.04 0.33
C TYR A 97 -7.28 3.03 -0.61
N SER A 98 -7.25 3.36 -1.89
CA SER A 98 -7.47 2.42 -2.98
C SER A 98 -6.22 1.53 -3.16
N SER A 99 -5.92 1.11 -4.35
CA SER A 99 -4.76 0.26 -4.65
C SER A 99 -4.38 0.31 -6.12
N SER A 100 -3.12 0.03 -6.41
CA SER A 100 -2.68 -0.29 -7.77
C SER A 100 -3.37 -1.54 -8.35
N ALA A 101 -4.00 -2.38 -7.51
CA ALA A 101 -4.82 -3.51 -7.94
C ALA A 101 -6.14 -3.09 -8.61
N ALA A 102 -6.61 -1.85 -8.38
CA ALA A 102 -7.80 -1.30 -9.03
C ALA A 102 -7.58 -1.02 -10.54
N TYR A 103 -6.34 -0.91 -10.98
CA TYR A 103 -6.02 -0.68 -12.39
C TYR A 103 -6.37 -1.86 -13.30
N PRO A 104 -6.74 -1.57 -14.57
CA PRO A 104 -7.06 -2.61 -15.54
C PRO A 104 -5.94 -3.65 -15.72
N ILE A 105 -6.27 -4.92 -15.53
CA ILE A 105 -5.28 -6.01 -15.63
C ILE A 105 -4.73 -6.17 -17.06
N LYS A 106 -5.46 -5.69 -18.06
CA LYS A 106 -5.02 -5.73 -19.48
C LYS A 106 -3.69 -5.01 -19.74
N TYR A 107 -3.32 -4.03 -18.90
CA TYR A 107 -2.06 -3.28 -19.00
C TYR A 107 -0.91 -3.88 -18.20
N GLN A 108 -1.17 -4.95 -17.43
CA GLN A 108 -0.24 -5.51 -16.45
C GLN A 108 0.33 -6.87 -16.86
N ARG A 109 0.40 -7.11 -18.17
CA ARG A 109 0.84 -8.38 -18.77
C ARG A 109 2.37 -8.46 -18.86
N GLU A 110 2.85 -9.65 -19.17
CA GLU A 110 4.24 -9.89 -19.52
C GLU A 110 4.69 -8.95 -20.66
N ASN A 111 5.94 -8.49 -20.59
CA ASN A 111 6.52 -7.52 -21.52
C ASN A 111 5.81 -6.15 -21.60
N SER A 112 4.88 -5.86 -20.72
CA SER A 112 4.34 -4.51 -20.59
C SER A 112 5.42 -3.57 -20.05
N GLN A 113 5.46 -2.34 -20.59
CA GLN A 113 6.26 -1.24 -20.05
C GLN A 113 5.37 -0.02 -19.74
N ILE A 114 4.06 -0.26 -19.69
CA ILE A 114 3.07 0.80 -19.50
C ILE A 114 3.03 1.21 -18.02
N LYS A 115 3.39 2.45 -17.72
CA LYS A 115 3.14 3.05 -16.42
C LYS A 115 1.68 3.45 -16.30
N MET A 116 1.04 3.06 -15.19
CA MET A 116 -0.38 3.31 -14.94
C MET A 116 -0.59 4.78 -14.60
N LYS A 117 -1.26 5.54 -15.47
CA LYS A 117 -1.72 6.89 -15.19
C LYS A 117 -3.03 6.85 -14.41
N GLU A 118 -3.31 7.88 -13.64
CA GLU A 118 -4.52 7.94 -12.82
C GLU A 118 -5.80 7.88 -13.66
N ASP A 119 -5.78 8.41 -14.87
CA ASP A 119 -6.88 8.41 -15.84
C ASP A 119 -7.14 7.04 -16.51
N PHE A 120 -6.29 6.02 -16.27
CA PHE A 120 -6.55 4.66 -16.75
C PHE A 120 -7.69 3.96 -15.99
N ILE A 121 -8.10 4.49 -14.86
CA ILE A 121 -9.35 4.12 -14.19
C ILE A 121 -10.41 5.13 -14.62
N ASP A 122 -11.26 4.67 -15.53
CA ASP A 122 -12.46 5.36 -15.98
C ASP A 122 -13.67 4.71 -15.32
N LEU A 123 -14.30 5.42 -14.37
CA LEU A 123 -15.44 4.90 -13.61
C LEU A 123 -16.72 4.81 -14.44
N ASP A 124 -16.79 5.49 -15.58
CA ASP A 124 -17.91 5.39 -16.52
C ASP A 124 -17.74 4.23 -17.50
N ASN A 125 -16.49 3.73 -17.68
CA ASN A 125 -16.15 2.63 -18.58
C ASN A 125 -15.15 1.67 -17.95
N ILE A 126 -15.60 0.94 -16.94
CA ILE A 126 -14.79 0.09 -16.08
C ILE A 126 -14.18 -1.09 -16.84
N SER A 127 -12.87 -1.27 -16.71
CA SER A 127 -12.14 -2.46 -17.14
C SER A 127 -11.77 -3.35 -15.95
N ASN A 128 -11.68 -4.66 -16.16
CA ASN A 128 -11.41 -5.64 -15.10
C ASN A 128 -10.13 -5.33 -14.31
N PRO A 129 -10.22 -5.14 -13.00
CA PRO A 129 -9.11 -5.00 -12.08
C PRO A 129 -8.54 -6.36 -11.65
N ASP A 130 -7.59 -6.34 -10.70
CA ASP A 130 -6.91 -7.54 -10.22
C ASP A 130 -7.72 -8.26 -9.12
N PHE A 131 -8.43 -9.31 -9.48
CA PHE A 131 -9.25 -10.17 -8.60
C PHE A 131 -10.27 -9.39 -7.75
N THR A 132 -10.81 -10.03 -6.71
CA THR A 132 -11.78 -9.42 -5.78
C THR A 132 -11.21 -8.21 -5.04
N TYR A 133 -9.91 -8.23 -4.72
CA TYR A 133 -9.24 -7.10 -4.10
C TYR A 133 -9.26 -5.84 -4.99
N GLY A 134 -8.93 -5.99 -6.26
CA GLY A 134 -9.03 -4.89 -7.21
C GLY A 134 -10.46 -4.38 -7.36
N TRP A 135 -11.44 -5.28 -7.41
CA TRP A 135 -12.86 -4.91 -7.48
C TRP A 135 -13.33 -4.18 -6.22
N SER A 136 -12.96 -4.62 -5.01
CA SER A 136 -13.34 -3.93 -3.78
C SER A 136 -12.79 -2.51 -3.74
N LYS A 137 -11.50 -2.33 -4.11
CA LYS A 137 -10.87 -1.01 -4.12
C LYS A 137 -11.45 -0.09 -5.19
N LEU A 138 -11.74 -0.60 -6.38
CA LEU A 138 -12.40 0.16 -7.44
C LEU A 138 -13.83 0.58 -7.04
N THR A 139 -14.58 -0.33 -6.38
CA THR A 139 -15.91 0.00 -5.83
C THR A 139 -15.80 1.08 -4.76
N GLY A 140 -14.80 1.02 -3.89
CA GLY A 140 -14.55 2.07 -2.90
C GLY A 140 -14.26 3.44 -3.52
N GLU A 141 -13.56 3.50 -4.65
CA GLU A 141 -13.39 4.77 -5.40
C GLU A 141 -14.72 5.31 -5.93
N LEU A 142 -15.59 4.43 -6.45
CA LEU A 142 -16.92 4.83 -6.88
C LEU A 142 -17.75 5.37 -5.71
N LEU A 143 -17.71 4.72 -4.55
CA LEU A 143 -18.36 5.22 -3.32
C LEU A 143 -17.79 6.55 -2.88
N ALA A 144 -16.46 6.75 -2.99
CA ALA A 144 -15.80 8.02 -2.70
C ALA A 144 -16.33 9.16 -3.59
N GLU A 145 -16.53 8.93 -4.89
CA GLU A 145 -17.11 9.93 -5.79
C GLU A 145 -18.55 10.27 -5.43
N PHE A 146 -19.36 9.29 -4.98
CA PHE A 146 -20.69 9.58 -4.46
C PHE A 146 -20.64 10.37 -3.15
N ALA A 147 -19.69 10.06 -2.26
CA ALA A 147 -19.52 10.83 -1.02
C ALA A 147 -19.09 12.28 -1.28
N LYS A 148 -18.22 12.52 -2.28
CA LYS A 148 -17.87 13.88 -2.73
C LYS A 148 -19.12 14.66 -3.18
N LYS A 149 -20.03 14.03 -3.92
CA LYS A 149 -21.31 14.65 -4.33
C LYS A 149 -22.22 15.01 -3.14
N GLN A 150 -22.00 14.40 -1.97
CA GLN A 150 -22.68 14.74 -0.71
C GLN A 150 -21.91 15.80 0.11
N GLY A 151 -20.87 16.40 -0.45
CA GLY A 151 -20.11 17.49 0.16
C GLY A 151 -18.91 17.07 1.01
N LEU A 152 -18.53 15.78 1.01
CA LEU A 152 -17.33 15.31 1.69
C LEU A 152 -16.08 15.56 0.81
N LYS A 153 -14.96 15.91 1.44
CA LYS A 153 -13.65 15.89 0.78
C LYS A 153 -13.04 14.51 0.94
N VAL A 154 -12.89 13.80 -0.16
CA VAL A 154 -12.27 12.47 -0.16
C VAL A 154 -11.00 12.50 -0.98
N TYR A 155 -9.88 12.19 -0.32
CA TYR A 155 -8.56 12.12 -0.91
C TYR A 155 -8.26 10.65 -1.22
N ILE A 156 -8.21 10.32 -2.50
CA ILE A 156 -8.05 8.94 -2.98
C ILE A 156 -6.60 8.69 -3.33
N PHE A 157 -6.00 7.68 -2.70
CA PHE A 157 -4.63 7.28 -2.99
C PHE A 157 -4.56 5.85 -3.52
N ARG A 158 -3.73 5.65 -4.54
CA ARG A 158 -3.47 4.35 -5.17
C ARG A 158 -2.01 3.95 -4.92
N PRO A 159 -1.69 3.37 -3.74
CA PRO A 159 -0.34 2.91 -3.48
C PRO A 159 0.03 1.76 -4.41
N PHE A 160 1.26 1.78 -4.88
CA PHE A 160 1.90 0.67 -5.54
C PHE A 160 2.50 -0.28 -4.50
N SER A 161 3.74 -0.75 -4.65
CA SER A 161 4.29 -1.69 -3.67
C SER A 161 4.93 -0.94 -2.50
N GLY A 162 4.10 -0.48 -1.56
CA GLY A 162 4.57 0.12 -0.31
C GLY A 162 5.32 -0.89 0.56
N PHE A 163 6.44 -0.48 1.14
CA PHE A 163 7.26 -1.33 2.01
C PHE A 163 7.94 -0.54 3.13
N GLY A 164 8.35 -1.26 4.18
CA GLY A 164 9.05 -0.70 5.34
C GLY A 164 9.56 -1.78 6.27
N GLU A 165 10.22 -1.36 7.37
CA GLU A 165 10.94 -2.22 8.30
C GLU A 165 10.08 -3.19 9.11
N ASP A 166 8.81 -2.85 9.34
CA ASP A 166 7.89 -3.57 10.23
C ASP A 166 6.74 -4.24 9.46
N GLN A 167 6.87 -4.36 8.13
CA GLN A 167 5.89 -5.02 7.29
C GLN A 167 5.95 -6.55 7.45
N ASP A 168 4.81 -7.21 7.26
CA ASP A 168 4.68 -8.65 7.36
C ASP A 168 5.54 -9.41 6.34
N LEU A 169 6.10 -10.56 6.76
CA LEU A 169 6.99 -11.38 5.93
C LEU A 169 6.31 -12.06 4.74
N THR A 170 5.00 -12.00 4.63
CA THR A 170 4.26 -12.47 3.43
C THR A 170 4.46 -11.55 2.22
N TYR A 171 5.04 -10.36 2.44
CA TYR A 171 5.39 -9.43 1.35
C TYR A 171 6.84 -9.61 0.88
N PRO A 172 7.14 -9.31 -0.40
CA PRO A 172 8.43 -9.63 -1.01
C PRO A 172 9.63 -8.99 -0.29
N ILE A 173 9.63 -7.66 -0.12
CA ILE A 173 10.81 -6.96 0.44
C ILE A 173 11.12 -7.41 1.88
N PRO A 174 10.17 -7.41 2.85
CA PRO A 174 10.50 -7.89 4.19
C PRO A 174 10.91 -9.35 4.21
N SER A 175 10.34 -10.20 3.35
CA SER A 175 10.75 -11.59 3.19
C SER A 175 12.20 -11.71 2.68
N PHE A 176 12.59 -10.90 1.70
CA PHE A 176 13.95 -10.87 1.15
C PHE A 176 14.94 -10.35 2.19
N VAL A 177 14.62 -9.27 2.88
CA VAL A 177 15.41 -8.73 3.99
C VAL A 177 15.62 -9.81 5.07
N ASN A 178 14.57 -10.51 5.47
CA ASN A 178 14.63 -11.55 6.47
C ASN A 178 15.56 -12.71 6.03
N ARG A 179 15.53 -13.11 4.75
CA ARG A 179 16.45 -14.13 4.21
C ARG A 179 17.90 -13.66 4.25
N VAL A 180 18.17 -12.41 3.90
CA VAL A 180 19.52 -11.83 4.01
C VAL A 180 19.97 -11.79 5.47
N MET A 181 19.11 -11.33 6.39
CA MET A 181 19.39 -11.26 7.82
C MET A 181 19.75 -12.63 8.42
N ASN A 182 19.05 -13.68 7.99
CA ASN A 182 19.27 -15.05 8.45
C ASN A 182 20.37 -15.79 7.66
N ARG A 183 21.03 -15.12 6.70
CA ARG A 183 22.11 -15.71 5.87
C ARG A 183 21.75 -17.09 5.31
N VAL A 184 20.57 -17.16 4.66
CA VAL A 184 20.09 -18.43 4.10
C VAL A 184 21.08 -19.01 3.09
N GLU A 185 21.23 -20.33 3.03
CA GLU A 185 22.11 -20.96 2.05
C GLU A 185 21.63 -20.79 0.61
N GLU A 186 20.29 -20.81 0.41
CA GLU A 186 19.62 -20.69 -0.88
C GLU A 186 18.56 -19.61 -0.79
N PHE A 187 18.57 -18.64 -1.70
CA PHE A 187 17.67 -17.50 -1.66
C PHE A 187 16.47 -17.74 -2.59
N GLU A 188 15.31 -18.00 -2.01
CA GLU A 188 14.11 -18.31 -2.77
C GLU A 188 13.40 -17.06 -3.30
N ILE A 189 13.04 -17.06 -4.58
CA ILE A 189 12.17 -16.08 -5.23
C ILE A 189 11.00 -16.81 -5.87
N TRP A 190 9.76 -16.34 -5.63
CA TRP A 190 8.58 -16.91 -6.27
C TRP A 190 8.52 -16.51 -7.73
N GLY A 191 8.14 -17.44 -8.60
CA GLY A 191 8.24 -17.29 -10.05
C GLY A 191 9.69 -17.36 -10.52
N ASP A 192 9.98 -16.76 -11.64
CA ASP A 192 11.33 -16.62 -12.21
C ASP A 192 12.05 -15.31 -11.81
N GLY A 193 11.39 -14.49 -10.99
CA GLY A 193 11.92 -13.22 -10.50
C GLY A 193 11.90 -12.08 -11.51
N THR A 194 11.34 -12.28 -12.70
CA THR A 194 11.24 -11.24 -13.75
C THR A 194 10.03 -10.32 -13.57
N GLN A 195 9.08 -10.69 -12.70
CA GLN A 195 7.92 -9.84 -12.40
C GLN A 195 8.36 -8.51 -11.81
N VAL A 196 7.78 -7.42 -12.35
CA VAL A 196 8.18 -6.04 -12.06
C VAL A 196 7.17 -5.37 -11.13
N ARG A 197 7.69 -4.60 -10.17
CA ARG A 197 6.90 -3.73 -9.29
C ARG A 197 7.53 -2.34 -9.19
N ASP A 198 6.71 -1.42 -8.71
CA ASP A 198 7.09 -0.06 -8.32
C ASP A 198 7.09 0.00 -6.79
N PHE A 199 8.25 0.14 -6.20
CA PHE A 199 8.42 0.13 -4.74
C PHE A 199 8.52 1.55 -4.20
N ILE A 200 7.76 1.86 -3.14
CA ILE A 200 7.79 3.13 -2.43
C ILE A 200 7.90 2.90 -0.92
N TYR A 201 8.81 3.62 -0.27
CA TYR A 201 9.03 3.51 1.17
C TYR A 201 7.87 4.12 1.97
N ILE A 202 7.54 3.49 3.10
CA ILE A 202 6.34 3.83 3.88
C ILE A 202 6.33 5.28 4.38
N ASP A 203 7.47 5.85 4.77
CA ASP A 203 7.53 7.25 5.22
C ASP A 203 7.13 8.21 4.08
N ASP A 204 7.50 7.90 2.84
CA ASP A 204 7.12 8.68 1.67
C ASP A 204 5.61 8.56 1.37
N ILE A 205 5.03 7.39 1.57
CA ILE A 205 3.57 7.20 1.45
C ILE A 205 2.83 8.12 2.42
N VAL A 206 3.20 8.10 3.70
CA VAL A 206 2.54 8.92 4.73
C VAL A 206 2.71 10.42 4.43
N ARG A 207 3.93 10.85 4.13
CA ARG A 207 4.24 12.26 3.86
C ARG A 207 3.56 12.78 2.60
N ALA A 208 3.58 12.01 1.51
CA ALA A 208 2.89 12.38 0.27
C ALA A 208 1.38 12.49 0.49
N THR A 209 0.78 11.52 1.21
CA THR A 209 -0.64 11.56 1.58
C THR A 209 -0.98 12.83 2.35
N MET A 210 -0.23 13.12 3.41
CA MET A 210 -0.53 14.29 4.25
C MET A 210 -0.27 15.60 3.52
N LYS A 211 0.71 15.65 2.61
CA LYS A 211 0.96 16.82 1.78
C LYS A 211 -0.18 17.08 0.79
N ALA A 212 -0.74 16.03 0.18
CA ALA A 212 -1.91 16.17 -0.68
C ALA A 212 -3.15 16.65 0.10
N VAL A 213 -3.37 16.15 1.32
CA VAL A 213 -4.45 16.61 2.21
C VAL A 213 -4.28 18.07 2.61
N GLU A 214 -3.05 18.50 2.91
CA GLU A 214 -2.71 19.90 3.22
C GLU A 214 -3.03 20.85 2.06
N LEU A 215 -2.70 20.42 0.84
CA LEU A 215 -2.92 21.18 -0.39
C LEU A 215 -4.33 21.02 -0.97
N ASP A 216 -5.20 20.26 -0.32
CA ASP A 216 -6.59 19.97 -0.73
C ASP A 216 -6.69 19.33 -2.13
N ILE A 217 -5.74 18.46 -2.49
CA ILE A 217 -5.72 17.75 -3.78
C ILE A 217 -6.68 16.56 -3.69
N GLN A 218 -7.84 16.66 -4.32
CA GLN A 218 -8.93 15.67 -4.23
C GLN A 218 -9.00 14.72 -5.45
N GLU A 219 -8.20 14.95 -6.48
CA GLU A 219 -8.01 14.01 -7.57
C GLU A 219 -7.30 12.75 -7.07
N PRO A 220 -7.59 11.57 -7.65
CA PRO A 220 -6.83 10.36 -7.33
C PRO A 220 -5.34 10.52 -7.61
N ILE A 221 -4.50 10.05 -6.68
CA ILE A 221 -3.04 10.16 -6.77
C ILE A 221 -2.39 8.78 -6.65
N ASN A 222 -1.50 8.49 -7.58
CA ASN A 222 -0.61 7.34 -7.49
C ASN A 222 0.48 7.59 -6.45
N LEU A 223 0.63 6.64 -5.52
CA LEU A 223 1.75 6.63 -4.58
C LEU A 223 2.75 5.54 -5.00
N GLY A 224 3.82 5.95 -5.63
CA GLY A 224 4.87 5.09 -6.15
C GLY A 224 6.15 5.87 -6.39
N SER A 225 7.25 5.17 -6.70
CA SER A 225 8.49 5.80 -7.13
C SER A 225 8.46 6.17 -8.62
N GLY A 226 7.61 5.50 -9.39
CA GLY A 226 7.60 5.55 -10.84
C GLY A 226 8.76 4.79 -11.48
N HIS A 227 9.53 4.00 -10.71
CA HIS A 227 10.67 3.21 -11.17
C HIS A 227 10.34 1.72 -11.15
N PRO A 228 10.24 1.07 -12.32
CA PRO A 228 10.00 -0.36 -12.41
C PRO A 228 11.24 -1.15 -11.99
N VAL A 229 11.09 -2.11 -11.10
CA VAL A 229 12.19 -2.98 -10.62
C VAL A 229 11.70 -4.42 -10.54
N SER A 230 12.46 -5.37 -11.08
CA SER A 230 12.18 -6.81 -10.98
C SER A 230 12.56 -7.36 -9.60
N PHE A 231 12.00 -8.51 -9.23
CA PHE A 231 12.37 -9.15 -7.97
C PHE A 231 13.81 -9.66 -7.97
N ASN A 232 14.33 -10.06 -9.13
CA ASN A 232 15.76 -10.39 -9.27
C ASN A 232 16.64 -9.17 -8.97
N GLU A 233 16.30 -7.98 -9.52
CA GLU A 233 17.03 -6.74 -9.26
C GLU A 233 16.95 -6.33 -7.78
N VAL A 234 15.79 -6.50 -7.12
CA VAL A 234 15.68 -6.25 -5.66
C VAL A 234 16.62 -7.16 -4.87
N ALA A 235 16.68 -8.45 -5.20
CA ALA A 235 17.58 -9.39 -4.54
C ALA A 235 19.05 -9.00 -4.74
N GLU A 236 19.45 -8.67 -5.97
CA GLU A 236 20.82 -8.23 -6.28
C GLU A 236 21.21 -6.95 -5.54
N LYS A 237 20.30 -5.95 -5.48
CA LYS A 237 20.50 -4.73 -4.70
C LYS A 237 20.72 -5.06 -3.21
N LEU A 238 19.88 -5.91 -2.62
CA LEU A 238 20.02 -6.33 -1.23
C LEU A 238 21.36 -7.05 -0.99
N PHE A 239 21.81 -7.93 -1.87
CA PHE A 239 23.09 -8.63 -1.75
C PHE A 239 24.26 -7.64 -1.78
N ASN A 240 24.20 -6.66 -2.67
CA ASN A 240 25.25 -5.65 -2.80
C ASN A 240 25.31 -4.74 -1.55
N ILE A 241 24.17 -4.28 -1.06
CA ILE A 241 24.08 -3.44 0.15
C ILE A 241 24.54 -4.22 1.39
N ALA A 242 24.14 -5.48 1.50
CA ALA A 242 24.52 -6.33 2.63
C ALA A 242 25.99 -6.79 2.60
N GLY A 243 26.68 -6.67 1.45
CA GLY A 243 28.00 -7.24 1.26
C GLY A 243 28.02 -8.76 1.44
N TRP A 244 26.91 -9.43 1.14
CA TRP A 244 26.72 -10.88 1.33
C TRP A 244 25.90 -11.46 0.18
N ARG A 245 26.21 -12.71 -0.19
CA ARG A 245 25.44 -13.46 -1.17
C ARG A 245 25.17 -14.89 -0.66
N PRO A 246 23.99 -15.46 -1.01
CA PRO A 246 23.67 -16.83 -0.62
C PRO A 246 24.66 -17.82 -1.28
N PRO A 247 25.26 -18.76 -0.51
CA PRO A 247 26.26 -19.68 -1.05
C PRO A 247 25.76 -20.57 -2.21
N LYS A 248 24.47 -20.95 -2.19
CA LYS A 248 23.84 -21.77 -3.24
C LYS A 248 23.13 -20.92 -4.31
N GLY A 249 23.22 -19.59 -4.22
CA GLY A 249 22.59 -18.67 -5.18
C GLY A 249 21.08 -18.48 -4.99
N ILE A 250 20.42 -18.01 -6.06
CA ILE A 250 18.97 -17.81 -6.10
C ILE A 250 18.29 -19.08 -6.62
N LYS A 251 17.20 -19.47 -5.95
CA LYS A 251 16.30 -20.52 -6.37
C LYS A 251 14.94 -19.92 -6.77
N HIS A 252 14.58 -20.11 -8.01
CA HIS A 252 13.30 -19.68 -8.54
C HIS A 252 12.21 -20.72 -8.32
N LEU A 253 11.15 -20.35 -7.57
CA LEU A 253 10.00 -21.21 -7.28
C LEU A 253 8.89 -20.96 -8.31
N THR A 254 9.06 -21.45 -9.52
CA THR A 254 8.18 -21.16 -10.68
C THR A 254 6.75 -21.70 -10.53
N HIS A 255 6.51 -22.58 -9.57
CA HIS A 255 5.18 -23.12 -9.24
C HIS A 255 4.40 -22.21 -8.27
N LYS A 256 5.04 -21.21 -7.66
CA LYS A 256 4.39 -20.27 -6.74
C LYS A 256 3.72 -19.12 -7.47
N PRO A 257 2.60 -18.58 -6.94
CA PRO A 257 1.87 -17.49 -7.59
C PRO A 257 2.70 -16.20 -7.59
N VAL A 258 2.74 -15.52 -8.75
CA VAL A 258 3.47 -14.26 -8.94
C VAL A 258 2.56 -13.06 -9.15
N GLY A 259 1.28 -13.33 -9.45
CA GLY A 259 0.32 -12.29 -9.81
C GLY A 259 0.60 -11.67 -11.17
N VAL A 260 0.44 -10.36 -11.28
CA VAL A 260 0.69 -9.63 -12.51
C VAL A 260 2.19 -9.52 -12.81
N MET A 261 2.55 -9.58 -14.09
CA MET A 261 3.96 -9.55 -14.49
C MET A 261 4.57 -8.14 -14.48
N TYR A 262 3.77 -7.10 -14.71
CA TYR A 262 4.25 -5.72 -14.68
C TYR A 262 3.24 -4.81 -13.98
N ARG A 263 3.69 -4.08 -12.94
CA ARG A 263 2.88 -3.08 -12.26
C ARG A 263 3.76 -1.92 -11.78
N CYS A 264 3.68 -0.80 -12.51
CA CYS A 264 4.39 0.43 -12.20
C CYS A 264 3.47 1.63 -12.41
N GLY A 265 3.55 2.61 -11.51
CA GLY A 265 2.79 3.86 -11.60
C GLY A 265 3.46 4.89 -12.49
N ASP A 266 2.64 5.69 -13.15
CA ASP A 266 3.03 7.05 -13.52
C ASP A 266 2.79 7.91 -12.28
N CYS A 267 3.83 8.49 -11.73
CA CYS A 267 3.76 9.23 -10.47
C CYS A 267 4.04 10.72 -10.65
N GLU A 268 3.91 11.24 -11.87
CA GLU A 268 4.21 12.65 -12.17
C GLU A 268 3.30 13.59 -11.39
N LYS A 269 2.01 13.28 -11.24
CA LYS A 269 1.09 14.08 -10.40
C LYS A 269 1.57 14.17 -8.94
N MET A 270 2.02 13.07 -8.34
CA MET A 270 2.57 13.12 -6.98
C MET A 270 3.82 14.02 -6.93
N LYS A 271 4.68 13.94 -7.93
CA LYS A 271 5.94 14.71 -8.00
C LYS A 271 5.73 16.21 -8.11
N GLU A 272 4.56 16.68 -8.56
CA GLU A 272 4.23 18.11 -8.59
C GLU A 272 4.18 18.74 -7.17
N PHE A 273 3.91 17.95 -6.13
CA PHE A 273 3.81 18.44 -4.75
C PHE A 273 4.67 17.68 -3.74
N TYR A 274 5.13 16.48 -4.07
CA TYR A 274 5.97 15.66 -3.20
C TYR A 274 6.95 14.80 -4.01
N THR A 275 8.23 14.92 -3.71
CA THR A 275 9.27 14.04 -4.24
C THR A 275 9.67 13.03 -3.18
N PRO A 276 9.62 11.72 -3.44
CA PRO A 276 10.07 10.69 -2.51
C PRO A 276 11.49 10.97 -2.01
N GLN A 277 11.69 10.84 -0.71
CA GLN A 277 12.98 11.05 -0.04
C GLN A 277 13.86 9.80 -0.05
N TYR A 278 13.25 8.65 -0.26
CA TYR A 278 13.91 7.35 -0.28
C TYR A 278 13.80 6.74 -1.68
N ASP A 279 14.92 6.58 -2.36
CA ASP A 279 15.00 5.60 -3.44
C ASP A 279 15.06 4.18 -2.87
N LEU A 280 14.98 3.17 -3.74
CA LEU A 280 14.95 1.79 -3.29
C LEU A 280 16.22 1.40 -2.51
N ASP A 281 17.40 1.84 -2.96
CA ASP A 281 18.68 1.45 -2.36
C ASP A 281 18.81 2.05 -0.95
N LEU A 282 18.49 3.33 -0.79
CA LEU A 282 18.52 4.02 0.51
C LEU A 282 17.51 3.40 1.49
N ALA A 283 16.30 3.06 1.01
CA ALA A 283 15.29 2.41 1.84
C ALA A 283 15.71 1.00 2.27
N LEU A 284 16.27 0.19 1.37
CA LEU A 284 16.78 -1.14 1.70
C LEU A 284 17.95 -1.09 2.70
N GLU A 285 18.86 -0.15 2.51
CA GLU A 285 19.97 0.08 3.47
C GLU A 285 19.43 0.46 4.84
N ARG A 286 18.45 1.38 4.91
CA ARG A 286 17.79 1.77 6.15
C ARG A 286 17.15 0.57 6.86
N ILE A 287 16.39 -0.26 6.14
CA ILE A 287 15.73 -1.43 6.72
C ILE A 287 16.76 -2.42 7.26
N LEU A 288 17.83 -2.68 6.54
CA LEU A 288 18.90 -3.57 7.01
C LEU A 288 19.54 -3.03 8.29
N ARG A 289 19.84 -1.72 8.37
CA ARG A 289 20.40 -1.08 9.57
C ARG A 289 19.46 -1.17 10.77
N LEU A 290 18.17 -0.89 10.58
CA LEU A 290 17.17 -0.95 11.66
C LEU A 290 16.99 -2.38 12.19
N ASN A 291 17.20 -3.40 11.38
CA ASN A 291 17.24 -4.80 11.77
C ASN A 291 18.60 -5.26 12.33
N ASN A 292 19.50 -4.33 12.67
CA ASN A 292 20.84 -4.60 13.19
C ASN A 292 21.75 -5.40 12.24
N TRP A 293 21.55 -5.27 10.93
CA TRP A 293 22.51 -5.83 9.99
C TRP A 293 23.83 -5.08 10.09
N LYS A 294 24.84 -5.77 10.54
CA LYS A 294 26.23 -5.27 10.51
C LYS A 294 26.82 -5.63 9.16
N THR A 295 27.00 -4.64 8.28
CA THR A 295 27.93 -4.78 7.15
C THR A 295 29.26 -5.22 7.75
N LYS A 296 29.83 -6.33 7.27
CA LYS A 296 31.20 -6.68 7.66
C LYS A 296 32.07 -5.52 7.24
N GLU A 297 32.61 -4.82 8.22
CA GLU A 297 33.74 -3.93 7.97
C GLU A 297 34.79 -4.75 7.23
N LYS A 298 35.18 -4.27 6.05
CA LYS A 298 36.22 -4.88 5.21
C LYS A 298 37.58 -4.77 5.87
#